data_cd6a4a81f671324dec85232c43d19696
#
_entry.id   cd6a4a81f671324dec85232c43d19696
#
_cell.length_a   1.000
_cell.length_b   1.000
_cell.length_c   1.000
_cell.angle_alpha   90.00
_cell.angle_beta   90.00
_cell.angle_gamma   90.00
#
_symmetry.space_group_name_H-M   'P 1'
#
loop_
_entity.id
_entity.type
_entity.pdbx_description
1 polymer ?
#
loop_
_entity_poly.entity_id
_entity_poly.type
_entity_poly.pdbx_seq_one_letter_code
_entity_poly.pdbx_strand_id
1 'polypeptide(L)'
;MKYQMNFTTSLDDVTRFTSAENLRRFYKEHGCDGLEVMPLAYSTKEAPDVYQEASVCPLIQPDMVTGVHCCCLQDWMNQNKEELITHYRKDLDYATRMGAEYVVFHVVQVDGEESFTYQMKHTNREVIDAAASFINELLDGQTYHFWFLMENLWWPGLTFENPEDARALLKQVHYEKKGFMLDTGHYL
;
A
#
# COMPACT_ATOMS: atom_id res chain seq x y z
N MET A 1 13.84 -11.06 -18.60
CA MET A 1 13.20 -10.15 -17.65
C MET A 1 11.78 -9.94 -18.16
N LYS A 2 10.75 -10.20 -17.35
CA LYS A 2 9.34 -9.96 -17.76
C LYS A 2 8.96 -8.59 -17.22
N TYR A 3 8.57 -7.68 -18.09
CA TYR A 3 7.99 -6.40 -17.69
C TYR A 3 6.49 -6.58 -17.55
N GLN A 4 5.91 -5.90 -16.60
CA GLN A 4 4.48 -5.88 -16.35
C GLN A 4 4.05 -4.43 -16.14
N MET A 5 2.98 -4.03 -16.81
CA MET A 5 2.38 -2.73 -16.64
C MET A 5 1.01 -2.89 -16.01
N ASN A 6 0.77 -2.24 -14.89
CA ASN A 6 -0.49 -2.29 -14.19
C ASN A 6 -1.19 -0.93 -14.21
N PHE A 7 -2.50 -0.97 -14.24
CA PHE A 7 -3.34 0.21 -14.11
C PHE A 7 -3.74 0.36 -12.64
N THR A 8 -3.27 1.42 -11.99
CA THR A 8 -3.64 1.71 -10.59
C THR A 8 -5.05 2.29 -10.54
N THR A 9 -5.89 1.75 -9.71
CA THR A 9 -7.28 2.17 -9.58
C THR A 9 -7.77 2.06 -8.14
N SER A 10 -8.62 3.00 -7.76
CA SER A 10 -9.41 2.91 -6.54
C SER A 10 -10.74 2.21 -6.79
N LEU A 11 -11.39 1.80 -5.72
CA LEU A 11 -12.72 1.19 -5.82
C LEU A 11 -13.78 2.18 -6.31
N ASP A 12 -13.65 3.45 -5.97
CA ASP A 12 -14.56 4.49 -6.44
C ASP A 12 -14.44 4.70 -7.96
N ASP A 13 -13.21 4.64 -8.48
CA ASP A 13 -12.98 4.78 -9.92
C ASP A 13 -13.59 3.63 -10.73
N VAL A 14 -13.57 2.44 -10.16
CA VAL A 14 -14.12 1.25 -10.82
C VAL A 14 -15.64 1.34 -11.00
N THR A 15 -16.34 2.07 -10.15
CA THR A 15 -17.81 2.25 -10.26
C THR A 15 -18.24 2.95 -11.54
N ARG A 16 -17.31 3.57 -12.26
CA ARG A 16 -17.57 4.18 -13.59
C ARG A 16 -17.76 3.15 -14.70
N PHE A 17 -17.37 1.90 -14.47
CA PHE A 17 -17.52 0.83 -15.42
C PHE A 17 -18.83 0.08 -15.21
N THR A 18 -19.49 -0.31 -16.29
CA THR A 18 -20.78 -0.99 -16.25
C THR A 18 -20.66 -2.50 -16.07
N SER A 19 -19.48 -3.07 -16.28
CA SER A 19 -19.19 -4.50 -16.10
C SER A 19 -17.70 -4.76 -15.90
N ALA A 20 -17.37 -5.91 -15.32
CA ALA A 20 -16.01 -6.41 -15.19
C ALA A 20 -15.32 -6.54 -16.58
N GLU A 21 -16.04 -6.93 -17.60
CA GLU A 21 -15.50 -7.03 -18.96
C GLU A 21 -15.14 -5.67 -19.54
N ASN A 22 -15.95 -4.64 -19.30
CA ASN A 22 -15.62 -3.28 -19.74
C ASN A 22 -14.39 -2.74 -19.03
N LEU A 23 -14.23 -3.00 -17.75
CA LEU A 23 -13.02 -2.67 -17.01
C LEU A 23 -11.80 -3.41 -17.58
N ARG A 24 -11.92 -4.72 -17.81
CA ARG A 24 -10.85 -5.55 -18.38
C ARG A 24 -10.42 -5.04 -19.76
N ARG A 25 -11.38 -4.75 -20.63
CA ARG A 25 -11.11 -4.20 -21.94
C ARG A 25 -10.39 -2.87 -21.85
N PHE A 26 -10.84 -1.99 -20.97
CA PHE A 26 -10.25 -0.67 -20.78
C PHE A 26 -8.75 -0.76 -20.44
N TYR A 27 -8.36 -1.47 -19.38
CA TYR A 27 -6.95 -1.52 -19.03
C TYR A 27 -6.09 -2.27 -20.08
N LYS A 28 -6.65 -3.28 -20.77
CA LYS A 28 -5.95 -3.98 -21.86
C LYS A 28 -5.74 -3.11 -23.09
N GLU A 29 -6.71 -2.31 -23.49
CA GLU A 29 -6.60 -1.35 -24.58
C GLU A 29 -5.53 -0.28 -24.30
N HIS A 30 -5.25 0.00 -23.02
CA HIS A 30 -4.18 0.90 -22.60
C HIS A 30 -2.83 0.20 -22.38
N GLY A 31 -2.71 -1.06 -22.77
CA GLY A 31 -1.47 -1.82 -22.71
C GLY A 31 -1.11 -2.35 -21.33
N CYS A 32 -2.04 -2.31 -20.36
CA CYS A 32 -1.79 -2.81 -19.03
C CYS A 32 -2.05 -4.32 -18.92
N ASP A 33 -1.22 -5.01 -18.14
CA ASP A 33 -1.32 -6.44 -17.88
C ASP A 33 -2.40 -6.77 -16.85
N GLY A 34 -2.59 -5.88 -15.85
CA GLY A 34 -3.55 -6.04 -14.77
C GLY A 34 -3.82 -4.76 -14.02
N LEU A 35 -4.41 -4.93 -12.86
CA LEU A 35 -4.76 -3.83 -11.96
C LEU A 35 -3.88 -3.86 -10.70
N GLU A 36 -3.43 -2.70 -10.29
CA GLU A 36 -3.03 -2.43 -8.92
C GLU A 36 -4.21 -1.74 -8.23
N VAL A 37 -4.79 -2.41 -7.25
CA VAL A 37 -6.02 -1.96 -6.62
C VAL A 37 -5.73 -1.31 -5.28
N MET A 38 -6.21 -0.09 -5.09
CA MET A 38 -6.33 0.54 -3.79
C MET A 38 -7.67 0.13 -3.17
N PRO A 39 -7.71 -0.79 -2.18
CA PRO A 39 -8.96 -1.28 -1.62
C PRO A 39 -9.67 -0.25 -0.72
N LEU A 40 -9.16 0.97 -0.70
CA LEU A 40 -9.68 2.08 0.05
C LEU A 40 -10.81 2.79 -0.67
N ALA A 41 -11.90 2.90 0.02
CA ALA A 41 -12.52 4.20 0.23
C ALA A 41 -11.86 4.80 1.49
N TYR A 42 -11.47 6.06 1.42
CA TYR A 42 -10.98 6.76 2.61
C TYR A 42 -12.03 6.58 3.71
N SER A 43 -11.71 5.78 4.74
CA SER A 43 -12.58 5.60 5.89
C SER A 43 -12.64 6.95 6.61
N THR A 44 -13.63 7.74 6.28
CA THR A 44 -14.02 8.84 7.15
C THR A 44 -14.71 8.25 8.36
N LYS A 45 -14.69 8.95 9.50
CA LYS A 45 -15.49 8.56 10.69
C LYS A 45 -16.98 8.37 10.39
N GLU A 46 -17.41 8.84 9.23
CA GLU A 46 -18.79 8.87 8.75
C GLU A 46 -19.17 7.64 7.91
N ALA A 47 -18.19 6.86 7.46
CA ALA A 47 -18.42 5.66 6.65
C ALA A 47 -17.47 4.50 7.04
N PRO A 48 -17.60 3.95 8.27
CA PRO A 48 -16.74 2.87 8.74
C PRO A 48 -16.91 1.56 7.97
N ASP A 49 -18.04 1.37 7.28
CA ASP A 49 -18.38 0.14 6.56
C ASP A 49 -18.05 0.19 5.07
N VAL A 50 -17.61 1.33 4.53
CA VAL A 50 -17.25 1.47 3.10
C VAL A 50 -16.14 0.50 2.72
N TYR A 51 -15.25 0.16 3.63
CA TYR A 51 -14.19 -0.83 3.43
C TYR A 51 -14.75 -2.24 3.17
N GLN A 52 -15.86 -2.64 3.81
CA GLN A 52 -16.47 -3.96 3.57
C GLN A 52 -17.14 -4.03 2.20
N GLU A 53 -17.84 -3.00 1.80
CA GLU A 53 -18.45 -2.93 0.46
C GLU A 53 -17.39 -2.92 -0.64
N ALA A 54 -16.31 -2.23 -0.42
CA ALA A 54 -15.18 -2.15 -1.32
C ALA A 54 -14.50 -3.51 -1.54
N SER A 55 -14.36 -4.31 -0.49
CA SER A 55 -13.72 -5.63 -0.57
C SER A 55 -14.53 -6.66 -1.38
N VAL A 56 -15.77 -6.35 -1.72
CA VAL A 56 -16.69 -7.22 -2.49
C VAL A 56 -17.15 -6.59 -3.81
N CYS A 57 -16.42 -5.61 -4.34
CA CYS A 57 -16.75 -5.01 -5.60
C CYS A 57 -16.80 -6.07 -6.74
N PRO A 58 -17.95 -6.38 -7.31
CA PRO A 58 -18.09 -7.46 -8.29
C PRO A 58 -17.43 -7.15 -9.63
N LEU A 59 -17.01 -5.90 -9.85
CA LEU A 59 -16.35 -5.47 -11.08
C LEU A 59 -14.86 -5.85 -11.09
N ILE A 60 -14.25 -6.04 -9.92
CA ILE A 60 -12.86 -6.48 -9.80
C ILE A 60 -12.85 -7.99 -9.55
N GLN A 61 -12.28 -8.72 -10.47
CA GLN A 61 -12.13 -10.17 -10.38
C GLN A 61 -10.68 -10.56 -10.08
N PRO A 62 -10.44 -11.69 -9.39
CA PRO A 62 -9.10 -12.10 -9.01
C PRO A 62 -8.08 -12.14 -10.16
N ASP A 63 -8.50 -12.59 -11.33
CA ASP A 63 -7.63 -12.68 -12.51
C ASP A 63 -7.28 -11.33 -13.14
N MET A 64 -7.83 -10.24 -12.64
CA MET A 64 -7.48 -8.87 -13.02
C MET A 64 -6.43 -8.26 -12.09
N VAL A 65 -6.34 -8.71 -10.85
CA VAL A 65 -5.53 -8.06 -9.81
C VAL A 65 -4.11 -8.62 -9.82
N THR A 66 -3.16 -7.76 -10.05
CA THR A 66 -1.73 -8.08 -9.98
C THR A 66 -1.09 -7.54 -8.71
N GLY A 67 -1.55 -6.41 -8.23
CA GLY A 67 -1.07 -5.78 -7.02
C GLY A 67 -2.18 -5.14 -6.19
N VAL A 68 -1.88 -4.91 -4.92
CA VAL A 68 -2.73 -4.17 -4.00
C VAL A 68 -1.91 -3.08 -3.35
N HIS A 69 -2.37 -1.85 -3.50
CA HIS A 69 -1.79 -0.71 -2.82
C HIS A 69 -2.50 -0.56 -1.47
N CYS A 70 -1.78 -0.81 -0.37
CA CYS A 70 -2.34 -0.69 0.97
C CYS A 70 -2.82 0.72 1.25
N CYS A 71 -3.72 0.85 2.22
CA CYS A 71 -4.22 2.16 2.61
C CYS A 71 -3.09 3.09 3.04
N CYS A 72 -3.25 4.37 2.73
CA CYS A 72 -2.27 5.41 3.04
C CYS A 72 -2.52 5.98 4.45
N LEU A 73 -2.72 5.12 5.43
CA LEU A 73 -2.82 5.55 6.83
C LEU A 73 -1.45 6.01 7.30
N GLN A 74 -1.45 7.19 7.89
CA GLN A 74 -0.26 7.85 8.41
C GLN A 74 -0.29 7.83 9.94
N ASP A 75 0.80 8.28 10.55
CA ASP A 75 0.89 8.48 12.00
C ASP A 75 0.83 7.18 12.83
N TRP A 76 1.60 6.17 12.42
CA TRP A 76 1.69 4.89 13.16
C TRP A 76 2.22 5.05 14.58
N MET A 77 2.97 6.11 14.83
CA MET A 77 3.61 6.32 16.14
C MET A 77 2.61 6.84 17.18
N ASN A 78 1.59 7.60 16.72
CA ASN A 78 0.65 8.30 17.60
C ASN A 78 -0.77 7.70 17.58
N GLN A 79 -1.10 6.86 16.60
CA GLN A 79 -2.40 6.19 16.51
C GLN A 79 -2.40 4.87 17.29
N ASN A 80 -3.60 4.35 17.53
CA ASN A 80 -3.76 3.02 18.12
C ASN A 80 -3.19 1.94 17.19
N LYS A 81 -2.05 1.39 17.58
CA LYS A 81 -1.31 0.42 16.79
C LYS A 81 -2.12 -0.84 16.47
N GLU A 82 -2.94 -1.33 17.41
CA GLU A 82 -3.77 -2.52 17.18
C GLU A 82 -4.86 -2.27 16.14
N GLU A 83 -5.46 -1.08 16.13
CA GLU A 83 -6.43 -0.68 15.13
C GLU A 83 -5.75 -0.58 13.74
N LEU A 84 -4.56 0.02 13.67
CA LEU A 84 -3.80 0.13 12.43
C LEU A 84 -3.41 -1.24 11.87
N ILE A 85 -2.89 -2.14 12.71
CA ILE A 85 -2.57 -3.51 12.31
C ILE A 85 -3.83 -4.22 11.79
N THR A 86 -4.95 -4.10 12.50
CA THR A 86 -6.22 -4.68 12.07
C THR A 86 -6.65 -4.14 10.71
N HIS A 87 -6.46 -2.84 10.49
CA HIS A 87 -6.81 -2.20 9.24
C HIS A 87 -5.92 -2.66 8.08
N TYR A 88 -4.60 -2.61 8.24
CA TYR A 88 -3.67 -3.08 7.21
C TYR A 88 -3.84 -4.58 6.92
N ARG A 89 -4.14 -5.40 7.91
CA ARG A 89 -4.44 -6.83 7.68
C ARG A 89 -5.63 -7.06 6.75
N LYS A 90 -6.63 -6.20 6.75
CA LYS A 90 -7.74 -6.29 5.78
C LYS A 90 -7.24 -6.12 4.35
N ASP A 91 -6.30 -5.20 4.11
CA ASP A 91 -5.68 -5.01 2.79
C ASP A 91 -4.88 -6.25 2.38
N LEU A 92 -4.08 -6.81 3.29
CA LEU A 92 -3.27 -7.99 3.03
C LEU A 92 -4.14 -9.23 2.79
N ASP A 93 -5.24 -9.37 3.52
CA ASP A 93 -6.22 -10.43 3.33
C ASP A 93 -6.98 -10.26 2.01
N TYR A 94 -7.30 -9.02 1.63
CA TYR A 94 -7.84 -8.71 0.31
C TYR A 94 -6.86 -9.11 -0.79
N ALA A 95 -5.58 -8.72 -0.68
CA ALA A 95 -4.53 -9.10 -1.62
C ALA A 95 -4.43 -10.63 -1.77
N THR A 96 -4.49 -11.34 -0.66
CA THR A 96 -4.45 -12.81 -0.64
C THR A 96 -5.65 -13.41 -1.36
N ARG A 97 -6.87 -12.93 -1.09
CA ARG A 97 -8.10 -13.42 -1.75
C ARG A 97 -8.10 -13.15 -3.24
N MET A 98 -7.54 -12.02 -3.65
CA MET A 98 -7.45 -11.63 -5.05
C MET A 98 -6.28 -12.29 -5.78
N GLY A 99 -5.40 -12.99 -5.08
CA GLY A 99 -4.23 -13.65 -5.67
C GLY A 99 -3.16 -12.67 -6.13
N ALA A 100 -3.06 -11.51 -5.49
CA ALA A 100 -2.11 -10.47 -5.84
C ALA A 100 -0.66 -10.99 -5.76
N GLU A 101 0.18 -10.57 -6.70
CA GLU A 101 1.60 -10.91 -6.74
C GLU A 101 2.40 -10.04 -5.77
N TYR A 102 1.93 -8.83 -5.49
CA TYR A 102 2.58 -7.88 -4.57
C TYR A 102 1.58 -6.98 -3.85
N VAL A 103 2.06 -6.40 -2.76
CA VAL A 103 1.41 -5.29 -2.05
C VAL A 103 2.37 -4.11 -1.95
N VAL A 104 1.85 -2.90 -1.97
CA VAL A 104 2.60 -1.66 -1.78
C VAL A 104 2.28 -1.06 -0.42
N PHE A 105 3.28 -0.67 0.32
CA PHE A 105 3.18 -0.12 1.66
C PHE A 105 4.01 1.17 1.77
N HIS A 106 3.38 2.26 2.17
CA HIS A 106 4.04 3.54 2.39
C HIS A 106 4.96 3.50 3.61
N VAL A 107 6.24 3.80 3.42
CA VAL A 107 7.20 3.93 4.52
C VAL A 107 7.29 5.40 4.94
N VAL A 108 6.24 5.86 5.57
CA VAL A 108 6.13 7.23 6.05
C VAL A 108 5.42 7.26 7.41
N GLN A 109 5.89 8.17 8.25
CA GLN A 109 5.23 8.49 9.51
C GLN A 109 5.27 10.01 9.70
N VAL A 110 4.16 10.66 9.43
CA VAL A 110 3.98 12.08 9.72
C VAL A 110 2.58 12.31 10.28
N ASP A 111 2.45 13.19 11.24
CA ASP A 111 1.15 13.66 11.69
C ASP A 111 0.56 14.70 10.71
N GLY A 112 -0.71 15.05 10.90
CA GLY A 112 -1.37 16.02 10.04
C GLY A 112 -0.69 17.39 10.06
N GLU A 113 -0.12 17.79 11.19
CA GLU A 113 0.59 19.07 11.30
C GLU A 113 1.90 19.05 10.50
N GLU A 114 2.71 17.99 10.61
CA GLU A 114 3.92 17.81 9.81
C GLU A 114 3.59 17.83 8.31
N SER A 115 2.54 17.08 7.93
CA SER A 115 2.10 16.97 6.55
C SER A 115 1.70 18.31 5.93
N PHE A 116 0.93 19.12 6.65
CA PHE A 116 0.44 20.40 6.13
C PHE A 116 1.43 21.54 6.27
N THR A 117 2.27 21.53 7.30
CA THR A 117 3.19 22.65 7.57
C THR A 117 4.61 22.40 7.07
N TYR A 118 4.94 21.17 6.70
CA TYR A 118 6.31 20.72 6.38
C TYR A 118 7.31 21.00 7.50
N GLN A 119 6.84 21.13 8.73
CA GLN A 119 7.70 21.24 9.91
C GLN A 119 7.99 19.84 10.46
N MET A 120 8.99 19.20 9.87
CA MET A 120 9.29 17.80 10.18
C MET A 120 9.82 17.66 11.61
N LYS A 121 9.17 16.78 12.38
CA LYS A 121 9.50 16.46 13.78
C LYS A 121 10.32 15.19 13.89
N HIS A 122 10.26 14.32 12.88
CA HIS A 122 10.92 13.04 12.86
C HIS A 122 12.07 13.02 11.84
N THR A 123 13.08 12.22 12.13
CA THR A 123 14.16 11.90 11.19
C THR A 123 13.79 10.68 10.36
N ASN A 124 14.39 10.52 9.16
CA ASN A 124 14.24 9.31 8.35
C ASN A 124 14.52 8.04 9.15
N ARG A 125 15.55 8.07 10.01
CA ARG A 125 15.94 6.91 10.80
C ARG A 125 14.89 6.50 11.82
N GLU A 126 14.31 7.45 12.54
CA GLU A 126 13.24 7.17 13.50
C GLU A 126 12.03 6.54 12.83
N VAL A 127 11.64 7.08 11.67
CA VAL A 127 10.50 6.55 10.89
C VAL A 127 10.80 5.15 10.35
N ILE A 128 12.01 4.91 9.84
CA ILE A 128 12.43 3.58 9.33
C ILE A 128 12.43 2.53 10.44
N ASP A 129 12.96 2.87 11.61
CA ASP A 129 13.01 1.94 12.74
C ASP A 129 11.57 1.63 13.24
N ALA A 130 10.68 2.62 13.29
CA ALA A 130 9.27 2.44 13.62
C ALA A 130 8.54 1.61 12.55
N ALA A 131 8.77 1.90 11.27
CA ALA A 131 8.17 1.16 10.16
C ALA A 131 8.59 -0.31 10.17
N ALA A 132 9.87 -0.59 10.34
CA ALA A 132 10.35 -1.97 10.42
C ALA A 132 9.70 -2.76 11.57
N SER A 133 9.58 -2.12 12.73
CA SER A 133 8.88 -2.72 13.89
C SER A 133 7.40 -2.98 13.58
N PHE A 134 6.72 -2.01 12.96
CA PHE A 134 5.32 -2.12 12.59
C PHE A 134 5.09 -3.23 11.55
N ILE A 135 5.90 -3.26 10.49
CA ILE A 135 5.82 -4.26 9.42
C ILE A 135 6.04 -5.67 9.98
N ASN A 136 7.03 -5.85 10.85
CA ASN A 136 7.30 -7.14 11.47
C ASN A 136 6.11 -7.64 12.30
N GLU A 137 5.47 -6.77 13.08
CA GLU A 137 4.29 -7.12 13.88
C GLU A 137 3.06 -7.36 12.98
N LEU A 138 2.89 -6.55 11.93
CA LEU A 138 1.82 -6.71 10.95
C LEU A 138 1.86 -8.10 10.30
N LEU A 139 3.06 -8.57 9.97
CA LEU A 139 3.29 -9.83 9.24
C LEU A 139 3.55 -11.03 10.16
N ASP A 140 3.68 -10.81 11.48
CA ASP A 140 3.94 -11.90 12.42
C ASP A 140 2.81 -12.93 12.44
N GLY A 141 3.20 -14.21 12.39
CA GLY A 141 2.26 -15.33 12.39
C GLY A 141 1.43 -15.49 11.11
N GLN A 142 1.69 -14.68 10.07
CA GLN A 142 0.94 -14.71 8.81
C GLN A 142 1.66 -15.56 7.74
N THR A 143 0.87 -16.15 6.84
CA THR A 143 1.36 -16.99 5.73
C THR A 143 1.07 -16.37 4.38
N TYR A 144 1.40 -15.10 4.22
CA TYR A 144 1.24 -14.39 2.94
C TYR A 144 2.26 -14.87 1.90
N HIS A 145 1.90 -14.77 0.61
CA HIS A 145 2.72 -15.28 -0.49
C HIS A 145 3.14 -14.20 -1.51
N PHE A 146 2.64 -12.98 -1.37
CA PHE A 146 2.96 -11.85 -2.24
C PHE A 146 4.31 -11.20 -1.86
N TRP A 147 4.83 -10.37 -2.75
CA TRP A 147 5.93 -9.47 -2.45
C TRP A 147 5.42 -8.29 -1.64
N PHE A 148 6.08 -7.97 -0.54
CA PHE A 148 5.81 -6.78 0.27
C PHE A 148 6.75 -5.67 -0.18
N LEU A 149 6.23 -4.69 -0.91
CA LEU A 149 6.98 -3.60 -1.51
C LEU A 149 6.85 -2.35 -0.65
N MET A 150 7.97 -1.87 -0.15
CA MET A 150 8.08 -0.68 0.69
C MET A 150 8.33 0.52 -0.21
N GLU A 151 7.41 1.48 -0.20
CA GLU A 151 7.42 2.64 -1.09
C GLU A 151 8.06 3.85 -0.44
N ASN A 152 8.80 4.62 -1.25
CA ASN A 152 9.36 5.90 -0.84
C ASN A 152 8.31 7.01 -0.87
N LEU A 153 8.52 8.00 0.00
CA LEU A 153 7.73 9.22 0.05
C LEU A 153 8.67 10.43 0.23
N TRP A 154 8.10 11.64 0.14
CA TRP A 154 8.84 12.90 0.30
C TRP A 154 8.92 13.38 1.77
N TRP A 155 8.19 12.74 2.67
CA TRP A 155 8.25 12.99 4.11
C TRP A 155 9.32 12.09 4.77
N PRO A 156 9.69 12.36 6.04
CA PRO A 156 10.63 11.51 6.74
C PRO A 156 10.25 10.03 6.71
N GLY A 157 11.21 9.19 6.36
CA GLY A 157 11.06 7.76 6.17
C GLY A 157 11.96 7.25 5.05
N LEU A 158 11.40 6.44 4.16
CA LEU A 158 12.11 5.93 3.00
C LEU A 158 12.07 6.96 1.86
N THR A 159 13.10 7.81 1.75
CA THR A 159 13.20 8.84 0.70
C THR A 159 14.16 8.43 -0.43
N PHE A 160 14.96 7.40 -0.26
CA PHE A 160 16.10 7.00 -1.11
C PHE A 160 17.21 8.04 -1.27
N GLU A 161 17.17 9.16 -0.58
CA GLU A 161 18.27 10.13 -0.56
C GLU A 161 19.53 9.56 0.07
N ASN A 162 19.37 8.69 1.08
CA ASN A 162 20.43 7.99 1.75
C ASN A 162 20.29 6.47 1.58
N PRO A 163 21.19 5.79 0.84
CA PRO A 163 21.13 4.35 0.64
C PRO A 163 21.22 3.52 1.93
N GLU A 164 21.81 4.07 3.00
CA GLU A 164 21.92 3.35 4.28
C GLU A 164 20.57 3.20 4.97
N ASP A 165 19.65 4.13 4.77
CA ASP A 165 18.30 4.06 5.28
C ASP A 165 17.53 2.90 4.63
N ALA A 166 17.61 2.77 3.32
CA ALA A 166 17.02 1.64 2.58
C ALA A 166 17.64 0.30 3.02
N ARG A 167 18.96 0.23 3.18
CA ARG A 167 19.63 -0.99 3.66
C ARG A 167 19.21 -1.35 5.09
N ALA A 168 19.04 -0.33 5.95
CA ALA A 168 18.61 -0.53 7.33
C ALA A 168 17.20 -1.13 7.37
N LEU A 169 16.26 -0.59 6.56
CA LEU A 169 14.90 -1.09 6.45
C LEU A 169 14.89 -2.54 5.98
N LEU A 170 15.56 -2.86 4.88
CA LEU A 170 15.66 -4.23 4.38
C LEU A 170 16.23 -5.21 5.40
N LYS A 171 17.22 -4.78 6.20
CA LYS A 171 17.83 -5.63 7.23
C LYS A 171 16.89 -5.88 8.41
N GLN A 172 16.09 -4.91 8.77
CA GLN A 172 15.23 -4.96 9.95
C GLN A 172 13.90 -5.67 9.68
N VAL A 173 13.35 -5.61 8.47
CA VAL A 173 12.13 -6.33 8.11
C VAL A 173 12.44 -7.81 7.92
N HIS A 174 11.71 -8.69 8.62
CA HIS A 174 12.00 -10.13 8.64
C HIS A 174 11.27 -10.92 7.55
N TYR A 175 10.27 -10.35 6.89
CA TYR A 175 9.54 -11.01 5.82
C TYR A 175 10.47 -11.32 4.63
N GLU A 176 10.42 -12.55 4.10
CA GLU A 176 11.37 -13.02 3.08
C GLU A 176 11.15 -12.33 1.73
N LYS A 177 9.90 -12.31 1.25
CA LYS A 177 9.53 -11.70 -0.03
C LYS A 177 9.29 -10.20 0.13
N LYS A 178 10.35 -9.44 0.33
CA LYS A 178 10.30 -7.98 0.46
C LYS A 178 11.14 -7.28 -0.59
N GLY A 179 10.77 -6.06 -0.90
CA GLY A 179 11.47 -5.21 -1.85
C GLY A 179 11.06 -3.76 -1.70
N PHE A 180 11.40 -2.97 -2.69
CA PHE A 180 11.03 -1.57 -2.74
C PHE A 180 10.12 -1.29 -3.93
N MET A 181 9.19 -0.34 -3.73
CA MET A 181 8.50 0.38 -4.77
C MET A 181 9.15 1.77 -4.89
N LEU A 182 9.53 2.15 -6.09
CA LEU A 182 10.01 3.49 -6.39
C LEU A 182 8.90 4.29 -7.05
N ASP A 183 8.29 5.20 -6.30
CA ASP A 183 7.42 6.21 -6.89
C ASP A 183 8.26 7.44 -7.26
N THR A 184 8.37 7.69 -8.56
CA THR A 184 9.14 8.82 -9.10
C THR A 184 8.42 10.15 -8.93
N GLY A 185 7.10 10.15 -8.73
CA GLY A 185 6.31 11.34 -8.43
C GLY A 185 6.65 11.94 -7.07
N HIS A 186 7.13 11.12 -6.15
CA HIS A 186 7.55 11.53 -4.81
C HIS A 186 8.92 12.21 -4.74
N TYR A 187 9.61 12.38 -5.88
CA TYR A 187 10.87 13.12 -6.00
C TYR A 187 10.71 14.57 -6.49
N LEU A 188 9.48 15.04 -6.68
CA LEU A 188 9.19 16.40 -7.20
C LEU A 188 8.89 17.42 -6.07
#